data_82e388bda7284ef9603ff0aad37a40d7
#
_entry.id   82e388bda7284ef9603ff0aad37a40d7
#
_cell.length_a   1.000
_cell.length_b   1.000
_cell.length_c   1.000
_cell.angle_alpha   90.00
_cell.angle_beta   90.00
_cell.angle_gamma   90.00
#
_symmetry.space_group_name_H-M   'P 1'
#
loop_
_entity.id
_entity.type
_entity.pdbx_description
1 polymer ?
#
loop_
_entity_poly.entity_id
_entity_poly.type
_entity_poly.pdbx_seq_one_letter_code
_entity_poly.pdbx_strand_id
1 'polypeptide(L)'
;VPGEHAYTGHEVEPKPLVSMSGTELIEGVDYTVSYSDNVEIGQATVTITGIGNAAGTASGTFAIGKADIFPATLSSIAPLPYTGEAHEPTPTVTLAGFGALVEGTDFTYEYEDNVNAGSGKVHVVGMGNFKGSSGWLLFDITPIDVASTTISDIPDAAYTGSAIAPEPDVIINGKTLVKGTDYTLSYANNVN
;
A
#
# COMPACT_ATOMS: atom_id res chain seq x y z
N VAL A 1 33.30 -1.30 7.39
CA VAL A 1 32.51 -1.03 6.20
C VAL A 1 31.59 0.15 6.55
N PRO A 2 31.85 1.36 6.06
CA PRO A 2 30.97 2.49 6.35
C PRO A 2 29.77 2.45 5.41
N GLY A 3 28.57 2.55 5.97
CA GLY A 3 27.33 2.71 5.22
C GLY A 3 26.18 1.91 5.81
N GLU A 4 24.97 2.37 5.51
CA GLU A 4 23.74 1.62 5.74
C GLU A 4 23.44 0.82 4.46
N HIS A 5 23.23 -0.49 4.61
CA HIS A 5 22.78 -1.39 3.55
C HIS A 5 21.28 -1.61 3.70
N ALA A 6 20.54 -1.65 2.60
CA ALA A 6 19.11 -1.93 2.65
C ALA A 6 18.87 -3.41 2.98
N TYR A 7 17.83 -3.68 3.75
CA TYR A 7 17.31 -5.04 3.95
C TYR A 7 16.98 -5.69 2.61
N THR A 8 17.37 -6.95 2.44
CA THR A 8 17.19 -7.71 1.20
C THR A 8 16.41 -9.01 1.40
N GLY A 9 16.12 -9.38 2.67
CA GLY A 9 15.58 -10.69 3.02
C GLY A 9 16.61 -11.80 2.98
N HIS A 10 17.86 -11.49 2.65
CA HIS A 10 18.98 -12.42 2.52
C HIS A 10 20.22 -11.85 3.21
N GLU A 11 21.26 -12.68 3.32
CA GLU A 11 22.55 -12.25 3.87
C GLU A 11 23.10 -11.05 3.11
N VAL A 12 23.50 -10.03 3.85
CA VAL A 12 24.17 -8.82 3.36
C VAL A 12 25.66 -8.95 3.67
N GLU A 13 26.50 -9.10 2.65
CA GLU A 13 27.93 -9.39 2.76
C GLU A 13 28.76 -8.30 2.04
N PRO A 14 28.83 -7.08 2.59
CA PRO A 14 29.62 -6.02 1.99
C PRO A 14 31.11 -6.32 2.09
N LYS A 15 31.83 -6.26 0.98
CA LYS A 15 33.29 -6.49 0.95
C LYS A 15 34.03 -5.44 1.78
N PRO A 16 34.74 -5.84 2.85
CA PRO A 16 35.57 -4.91 3.59
C PRO A 16 36.87 -4.61 2.81
N LEU A 17 37.33 -3.38 2.89
CA LEU A 17 38.69 -3.04 2.50
C LEU A 17 39.60 -3.30 3.69
N VAL A 18 40.52 -4.25 3.57
CA VAL A 18 41.47 -4.63 4.64
C VAL A 18 42.87 -4.23 4.26
N SER A 19 43.53 -3.45 5.12
CA SER A 19 44.89 -3.04 4.91
C SER A 19 45.71 -3.08 6.18
N MET A 20 47.01 -3.34 6.06
CA MET A 20 47.96 -3.31 7.15
C MET A 20 49.18 -2.43 6.75
N SER A 21 49.47 -1.42 7.58
CA SER A 21 50.57 -0.48 7.34
C SER A 21 50.56 0.15 5.92
N GLY A 22 49.35 0.42 5.37
CA GLY A 22 49.17 1.03 4.06
C GLY A 22 49.20 0.04 2.89
N THR A 23 49.40 -1.25 3.14
CA THR A 23 49.33 -2.32 2.14
C THR A 23 47.98 -3.02 2.20
N GLU A 24 47.30 -3.10 1.06
CA GLU A 24 46.02 -3.84 0.93
C GLU A 24 46.30 -5.34 1.05
N LEU A 25 45.47 -6.02 1.85
CA LEU A 25 45.51 -7.47 2.05
C LEU A 25 44.50 -8.15 1.11
N ILE A 26 44.81 -9.39 0.72
CA ILE A 26 44.05 -10.15 -0.27
C ILE A 26 43.24 -11.23 0.44
N GLU A 27 41.90 -11.21 0.26
CA GLU A 27 41.00 -12.25 0.75
C GLU A 27 41.32 -13.61 0.14
N GLY A 28 41.34 -14.65 0.97
CA GLY A 28 41.71 -16.01 0.59
C GLY A 28 43.24 -16.28 0.59
N VAL A 29 44.05 -15.24 0.69
CA VAL A 29 45.55 -15.35 0.77
C VAL A 29 46.05 -14.89 2.12
N ASP A 30 45.65 -13.69 2.54
CA ASP A 30 46.07 -13.07 3.79
C ASP A 30 45.04 -13.16 4.90
N TYR A 31 43.73 -13.24 4.52
CA TYR A 31 42.62 -13.30 5.48
C TYR A 31 41.42 -14.02 4.90
N THR A 32 40.51 -14.42 5.80
CA THR A 32 39.13 -14.85 5.50
C THR A 32 38.14 -13.90 6.14
N VAL A 33 36.92 -13.83 5.56
CA VAL A 33 35.81 -12.99 6.05
C VAL A 33 34.69 -13.90 6.54
N SER A 34 34.04 -13.50 7.62
CA SER A 34 32.77 -14.08 8.09
C SER A 34 31.84 -12.97 8.57
N TYR A 35 30.54 -13.23 8.53
CA TYR A 35 29.49 -12.29 8.92
C TYR A 35 28.59 -12.92 10.00
N SER A 36 28.00 -12.08 10.84
CA SER A 36 26.94 -12.46 11.76
C SER A 36 25.91 -11.34 11.88
N ASP A 37 24.66 -11.73 12.21
CA ASP A 37 23.52 -10.82 12.31
C ASP A 37 23.26 -10.00 11.02
N ASN A 38 23.62 -10.58 9.86
CA ASN A 38 23.69 -9.87 8.58
C ASN A 38 22.47 -10.12 7.67
N VAL A 39 21.33 -10.60 8.21
CA VAL A 39 20.07 -10.79 7.48
C VAL A 39 19.06 -9.73 7.88
N GLU A 40 18.81 -9.59 9.19
CA GLU A 40 17.75 -8.73 9.71
C GLU A 40 18.21 -7.25 9.84
N ILE A 41 17.23 -6.33 9.90
CA ILE A 41 17.51 -4.93 10.16
C ILE A 41 18.19 -4.77 11.53
N GLY A 42 19.20 -3.92 11.57
CA GLY A 42 19.98 -3.69 12.78
C GLY A 42 21.47 -3.55 12.50
N GLN A 43 22.27 -3.90 13.49
CA GLN A 43 23.71 -3.87 13.40
C GLN A 43 24.27 -5.27 13.14
N ALA A 44 24.90 -5.45 11.99
CA ALA A 44 25.60 -6.67 11.60
C ALA A 44 27.10 -6.54 11.91
N THR A 45 27.78 -7.69 12.04
CA THR A 45 29.22 -7.76 12.30
C THR A 45 29.94 -8.46 11.16
N VAL A 46 31.05 -7.88 10.72
CA VAL A 46 32.03 -8.52 9.84
C VAL A 46 33.28 -8.87 10.65
N THR A 47 33.76 -10.09 10.52
CA THR A 47 34.98 -10.56 11.19
C THR A 47 36.01 -11.00 10.16
N ILE A 48 37.20 -10.44 10.29
CA ILE A 48 38.39 -10.77 9.50
C ILE A 48 39.26 -11.70 10.32
N THR A 49 39.66 -12.84 9.76
CA THR A 49 40.58 -13.78 10.38
C THR A 49 41.84 -13.92 9.50
N GLY A 50 42.98 -13.57 10.05
CA GLY A 50 44.27 -13.67 9.36
C GLY A 50 44.61 -15.12 9.05
N ILE A 51 45.21 -15.35 7.86
CA ILE A 51 45.71 -16.63 7.39
C ILE A 51 47.09 -16.44 6.74
N GLY A 52 47.84 -17.53 6.53
CA GLY A 52 49.16 -17.51 5.91
C GLY A 52 50.17 -16.75 6.76
N ASN A 53 50.61 -15.57 6.27
CA ASN A 53 51.56 -14.72 6.98
C ASN A 53 50.87 -13.73 7.95
N ALA A 54 49.54 -13.65 7.94
CA ALA A 54 48.76 -12.86 8.89
C ALA A 54 48.16 -13.76 9.96
N ALA A 55 47.93 -13.23 11.16
CA ALA A 55 47.33 -13.99 12.28
C ALA A 55 46.42 -13.06 13.10
N GLY A 56 45.52 -13.68 13.88
CA GLY A 56 44.55 -12.98 14.75
C GLY A 56 43.25 -12.63 14.04
N THR A 57 42.38 -11.92 14.76
CA THR A 57 41.07 -11.50 14.27
C THR A 57 40.86 -10.01 14.46
N ALA A 58 40.10 -9.39 13.56
CA ALA A 58 39.61 -8.03 13.68
C ALA A 58 38.14 -7.99 13.27
N SER A 59 37.32 -7.22 13.97
CA SER A 59 35.91 -7.09 13.65
C SER A 59 35.49 -5.66 13.45
N GLY A 60 34.49 -5.46 12.59
CA GLY A 60 33.83 -4.19 12.33
C GLY A 60 32.31 -4.41 12.25
N THR A 61 31.56 -3.33 12.31
CA THR A 61 30.09 -3.39 12.21
C THR A 61 29.60 -2.56 11.03
N PHE A 62 28.43 -2.94 10.51
CA PHE A 62 27.68 -2.15 9.52
C PHE A 62 26.19 -2.24 9.82
N ALA A 63 25.41 -1.26 9.35
CA ALA A 63 23.98 -1.21 9.57
C ALA A 63 23.21 -1.80 8.40
N ILE A 64 22.14 -2.56 8.70
CA ILE A 64 21.11 -2.97 7.75
C ILE A 64 19.86 -2.16 8.09
N GLY A 65 19.46 -1.29 7.19
CA GLY A 65 18.28 -0.45 7.33
C GLY A 65 17.09 -1.01 6.56
N LYS A 66 15.91 -0.42 6.77
CA LYS A 66 14.68 -0.83 6.10
C LYS A 66 14.79 -0.68 4.57
N ALA A 67 14.22 -1.64 3.84
CA ALA A 67 14.03 -1.55 2.40
C ALA A 67 12.93 -0.53 2.04
N ASP A 68 13.04 0.11 0.89
CA ASP A 68 12.05 1.04 0.39
C ASP A 68 10.94 0.27 -0.33
N ILE A 69 9.67 0.50 0.06
CA ILE A 69 8.50 -0.12 -0.58
C ILE A 69 8.04 0.63 -1.84
N PHE A 70 8.56 1.81 -2.12
CA PHE A 70 8.14 2.65 -3.25
C PHE A 70 8.08 1.90 -4.59
N PRO A 71 9.04 0.99 -4.93
CA PRO A 71 8.99 0.24 -6.18
C PRO A 71 7.94 -0.90 -6.20
N ALA A 72 7.17 -1.10 -5.12
CA ALA A 72 6.16 -2.15 -5.11
C ALA A 72 5.07 -1.92 -6.16
N THR A 73 4.61 -3.01 -6.75
CA THR A 73 3.53 -3.03 -7.72
C THR A 73 2.29 -3.66 -7.11
N LEU A 74 1.13 -3.07 -7.39
CA LEU A 74 -0.18 -3.55 -6.95
C LEU A 74 -0.90 -4.16 -8.16
N SER A 75 -1.60 -5.29 -7.96
CA SER A 75 -2.44 -5.89 -9.01
C SER A 75 -3.63 -4.97 -9.33
N SER A 76 -4.14 -5.05 -10.56
CA SER A 76 -5.33 -4.28 -10.96
C SER A 76 -6.56 -4.67 -10.12
N ILE A 77 -7.45 -3.69 -9.92
CA ILE A 77 -8.73 -3.85 -9.23
C ILE A 77 -9.84 -3.73 -10.29
N ALA A 78 -10.76 -4.69 -10.30
CA ALA A 78 -11.94 -4.62 -11.16
C ALA A 78 -12.86 -3.47 -10.69
N PRO A 79 -13.67 -2.84 -11.59
CA PRO A 79 -14.63 -1.83 -11.20
C PRO A 79 -15.58 -2.32 -10.10
N LEU A 80 -15.83 -1.47 -9.11
CA LEU A 80 -16.70 -1.75 -7.96
C LEU A 80 -17.97 -0.91 -8.07
N PRO A 81 -19.17 -1.45 -7.80
CA PRO A 81 -20.39 -0.65 -7.83
C PRO A 81 -20.46 0.27 -6.60
N TYR A 82 -20.97 1.49 -6.78
CA TYR A 82 -21.26 2.40 -5.68
C TYR A 82 -22.21 1.72 -4.65
N THR A 83 -21.83 1.75 -3.39
CA THR A 83 -22.62 1.19 -2.27
C THR A 83 -22.99 2.24 -1.24
N GLY A 84 -22.37 3.43 -1.33
CA GLY A 84 -22.43 4.49 -0.33
C GLY A 84 -21.58 4.24 0.90
N GLU A 85 -20.82 3.16 0.93
CA GLU A 85 -19.82 2.84 1.95
C GLU A 85 -18.42 2.89 1.33
N ALA A 86 -17.39 2.98 2.16
CA ALA A 86 -16.00 2.96 1.70
C ALA A 86 -15.66 1.61 1.07
N HIS A 87 -15.02 1.64 -0.10
CA HIS A 87 -14.43 0.48 -0.73
C HIS A 87 -12.96 0.35 -0.32
N GLU A 88 -12.60 -0.79 0.22
CA GLU A 88 -11.24 -1.10 0.67
C GLU A 88 -10.71 -2.35 -0.05
N PRO A 89 -10.51 -2.29 -1.37
CA PRO A 89 -9.98 -3.42 -2.11
C PRO A 89 -8.53 -3.72 -1.70
N THR A 90 -8.19 -5.00 -1.61
CA THR A 90 -6.87 -5.49 -1.20
C THR A 90 -6.12 -6.11 -2.38
N PRO A 91 -5.55 -5.31 -3.29
CA PRO A 91 -4.78 -5.84 -4.41
C PRO A 91 -3.53 -6.57 -3.92
N THR A 92 -3.08 -7.59 -4.64
CA THR A 92 -1.81 -8.24 -4.35
C THR A 92 -0.67 -7.24 -4.52
N VAL A 93 0.20 -7.17 -3.51
CA VAL A 93 1.39 -6.30 -3.50
C VAL A 93 2.63 -7.15 -3.73
N THR A 94 3.43 -6.79 -4.73
CA THR A 94 4.69 -7.47 -5.04
C THR A 94 5.84 -6.50 -5.09
N LEU A 95 6.99 -6.91 -4.58
CA LEU A 95 8.23 -6.13 -4.62
C LEU A 95 9.35 -6.97 -5.22
N ALA A 96 10.06 -6.41 -6.20
CA ALA A 96 11.17 -7.09 -6.84
C ALA A 96 12.23 -7.49 -5.81
N GLY A 97 12.68 -8.76 -5.84
CA GLY A 97 13.61 -9.32 -4.87
C GLY A 97 12.95 -9.96 -3.64
N PHE A 98 11.69 -9.59 -3.31
CA PHE A 98 10.96 -10.11 -2.15
C PHE A 98 9.75 -10.97 -2.53
N GLY A 99 9.21 -10.80 -3.74
CA GLY A 99 7.98 -11.48 -4.16
C GLY A 99 6.72 -10.80 -3.61
N ALA A 100 5.72 -11.60 -3.23
CA ALA A 100 4.48 -11.08 -2.65
C ALA A 100 4.71 -10.68 -1.18
N LEU A 101 4.30 -9.45 -0.85
CA LEU A 101 4.37 -8.92 0.51
C LEU A 101 3.09 -9.23 1.29
N VAL A 102 3.17 -9.21 2.61
CA VAL A 102 2.10 -9.62 3.54
C VAL A 102 1.57 -8.39 4.29
N GLU A 103 0.26 -8.12 4.13
CA GLU A 103 -0.44 -7.09 4.90
C GLU A 103 -0.33 -7.34 6.40
N GLY A 104 -0.18 -6.26 7.18
CA GLY A 104 -0.03 -6.30 8.63
C GLY A 104 1.37 -6.71 9.10
N THR A 105 2.25 -7.19 8.20
CA THR A 105 3.65 -7.52 8.48
C THR A 105 4.60 -6.61 7.73
N ASP A 106 4.42 -6.50 6.41
CA ASP A 106 5.31 -5.77 5.52
C ASP A 106 4.76 -4.38 5.16
N PHE A 107 3.42 -4.25 5.15
CA PHE A 107 2.73 -3.02 4.79
C PHE A 107 1.31 -2.95 5.37
N THR A 108 0.70 -1.76 5.26
CA THR A 108 -0.74 -1.53 5.41
C THR A 108 -1.28 -0.78 4.20
N TYR A 109 -2.59 -0.93 3.90
CA TYR A 109 -3.25 -0.13 2.87
C TYR A 109 -3.70 1.21 3.41
N GLU A 110 -3.65 2.24 2.55
CA GLU A 110 -4.32 3.52 2.74
C GLU A 110 -5.13 3.86 1.50
N TYR A 111 -6.31 4.49 1.70
CA TYR A 111 -7.29 4.76 0.67
C TYR A 111 -7.66 6.24 0.63
N GLU A 112 -7.95 6.75 -0.58
CA GLU A 112 -8.53 8.06 -0.79
C GLU A 112 -9.65 7.98 -1.84
N ASP A 113 -10.63 8.89 -1.75
CA ASP A 113 -11.73 9.03 -2.71
C ASP A 113 -12.53 7.71 -2.92
N ASN A 114 -12.56 6.83 -1.92
CA ASN A 114 -13.00 5.44 -2.03
C ASN A 114 -14.49 5.20 -1.68
N VAL A 115 -15.32 6.26 -1.62
CA VAL A 115 -16.75 6.17 -1.28
C VAL A 115 -17.63 6.47 -2.49
N ASN A 116 -17.41 7.60 -3.15
CA ASN A 116 -18.29 8.10 -4.21
C ASN A 116 -17.94 7.49 -5.58
N ALA A 117 -18.95 7.44 -6.46
CA ALA A 117 -18.74 7.05 -7.86
C ALA A 117 -17.67 7.95 -8.52
N GLY A 118 -16.76 7.32 -9.25
CA GLY A 118 -15.59 7.97 -9.83
C GLY A 118 -14.33 7.13 -9.65
N SER A 119 -13.21 7.78 -9.43
CA SER A 119 -11.90 7.11 -9.29
C SER A 119 -11.46 7.12 -7.84
N GLY A 120 -11.54 5.98 -7.18
CA GLY A 120 -10.91 5.73 -5.89
C GLY A 120 -9.43 5.44 -6.03
N LYS A 121 -8.69 5.55 -4.93
CA LYS A 121 -7.24 5.36 -4.87
C LYS A 121 -6.85 4.48 -3.70
N VAL A 122 -5.85 3.65 -3.91
CA VAL A 122 -5.20 2.85 -2.87
C VAL A 122 -3.69 2.89 -3.05
N HIS A 123 -2.97 2.96 -1.96
CA HIS A 123 -1.53 2.70 -1.91
C HIS A 123 -1.17 1.91 -0.66
N VAL A 124 0.09 1.50 -0.58
CA VAL A 124 0.60 0.78 0.59
C VAL A 124 1.67 1.60 1.28
N VAL A 125 1.68 1.51 2.61
CA VAL A 125 2.68 2.13 3.48
C VAL A 125 3.49 1.02 4.14
N GLY A 126 4.81 1.07 3.97
CA GLY A 126 5.74 0.06 4.48
C GLY A 126 5.80 0.03 6.00
N MET A 127 5.81 -1.18 6.54
CA MET A 127 6.01 -1.47 7.95
C MET A 127 7.01 -2.61 8.16
N GLY A 128 7.31 -2.98 9.40
CA GLY A 128 8.28 -4.04 9.67
C GLY A 128 9.66 -3.71 9.07
N ASN A 129 10.11 -4.53 8.14
CA ASN A 129 11.39 -4.38 7.43
C ASN A 129 11.34 -3.39 6.26
N PHE A 130 10.18 -2.78 6.00
CA PHE A 130 9.98 -1.83 4.90
C PHE A 130 9.67 -0.42 5.39
N LYS A 131 9.95 0.59 4.56
CA LYS A 131 9.69 2.02 4.78
C LYS A 131 9.15 2.67 3.51
N GLY A 132 8.62 3.89 3.67
CA GLY A 132 8.06 4.65 2.56
C GLY A 132 6.68 4.16 2.15
N SER A 133 6.21 4.59 0.99
CA SER A 133 4.92 4.19 0.43
C SER A 133 5.03 3.93 -1.06
N SER A 134 4.16 3.07 -1.59
CA SER A 134 4.05 2.85 -3.04
C SER A 134 3.44 4.08 -3.75
N GLY A 135 3.46 4.07 -5.08
CA GLY A 135 2.59 4.94 -5.87
C GLY A 135 1.11 4.58 -5.67
N TRP A 136 0.22 5.54 -5.97
CA TRP A 136 -1.22 5.32 -5.95
C TRP A 136 -1.67 4.42 -7.11
N LEU A 137 -2.46 3.40 -6.80
CA LEU A 137 -3.24 2.64 -7.77
C LEU A 137 -4.66 3.21 -7.80
N LEU A 138 -5.13 3.54 -9.00
CA LEU A 138 -6.51 3.99 -9.21
C LEU A 138 -7.43 2.78 -9.44
N PHE A 139 -8.67 2.88 -8.95
CA PHE A 139 -9.73 1.93 -9.24
C PHE A 139 -11.06 2.65 -9.46
N ASP A 140 -11.93 2.07 -10.28
CA ASP A 140 -13.20 2.70 -10.63
C ASP A 140 -14.31 2.29 -9.66
N ILE A 141 -15.08 3.27 -9.18
CA ILE A 141 -16.36 3.08 -8.50
C ILE A 141 -17.45 3.48 -9.49
N THR A 142 -18.19 2.50 -9.99
CA THR A 142 -19.23 2.73 -11.01
C THR A 142 -20.51 3.28 -10.39
N PRO A 143 -21.17 4.27 -11.03
CA PRO A 143 -22.47 4.73 -10.59
C PRO A 143 -23.49 3.60 -10.54
N ILE A 144 -24.45 3.76 -9.65
CA ILE A 144 -25.58 2.84 -9.57
C ILE A 144 -26.67 3.24 -10.58
N ASP A 145 -27.35 2.25 -11.16
CA ASP A 145 -28.52 2.52 -12.00
C ASP A 145 -29.74 2.76 -11.08
N VAL A 146 -30.27 3.98 -11.11
CA VAL A 146 -31.47 4.34 -10.34
C VAL A 146 -32.71 3.52 -10.71
N ALA A 147 -32.74 2.84 -11.87
CA ALA A 147 -33.80 1.90 -12.22
C ALA A 147 -33.86 0.69 -11.27
N SER A 148 -32.77 0.41 -10.55
CA SER A 148 -32.68 -0.66 -9.54
C SER A 148 -33.04 -0.23 -8.11
N THR A 149 -33.42 1.06 -7.92
CA THR A 149 -33.78 1.60 -6.60
C THR A 149 -35.24 1.34 -6.23
N THR A 150 -35.54 1.35 -4.94
CA THR A 150 -36.92 1.38 -4.42
C THR A 150 -37.25 2.84 -4.07
N ILE A 151 -38.41 3.28 -4.53
CA ILE A 151 -38.97 4.58 -4.17
C ILE A 151 -40.02 4.36 -3.08
N SER A 152 -39.95 5.13 -1.99
CA SER A 152 -41.00 5.05 -0.93
C SER A 152 -42.35 5.47 -1.45
N ASP A 153 -43.43 4.97 -0.79
CA ASP A 153 -44.80 5.36 -1.15
C ASP A 153 -44.99 6.87 -1.10
N ILE A 154 -45.64 7.40 -2.13
CA ILE A 154 -46.01 8.82 -2.19
C ILE A 154 -47.50 8.88 -1.85
N PRO A 155 -47.89 9.47 -0.69
CA PRO A 155 -49.30 9.53 -0.30
C PRO A 155 -50.11 10.45 -1.23
N ASP A 156 -51.39 10.16 -1.38
CA ASP A 156 -52.30 11.01 -2.12
C ASP A 156 -52.32 12.43 -1.56
N ALA A 157 -52.32 13.41 -2.45
CA ALA A 157 -52.33 14.81 -2.07
C ALA A 157 -53.65 15.49 -2.59
N ALA A 158 -54.24 16.35 -1.75
CA ALA A 158 -55.40 17.14 -2.16
C ALA A 158 -55.03 18.18 -3.19
N TYR A 159 -55.91 18.40 -4.15
CA TYR A 159 -55.74 19.49 -5.13
C TYR A 159 -55.64 20.87 -4.45
N THR A 160 -54.60 21.62 -4.77
CA THR A 160 -54.33 22.93 -4.16
C THR A 160 -54.35 24.08 -5.17
N GLY A 161 -54.51 23.82 -6.47
CA GLY A 161 -54.36 24.80 -7.55
C GLY A 161 -52.89 25.16 -7.85
N SER A 162 -51.94 24.54 -7.17
CA SER A 162 -50.50 24.76 -7.35
C SER A 162 -49.80 23.43 -7.57
N ALA A 163 -48.60 23.46 -8.13
CA ALA A 163 -47.77 22.26 -8.34
C ALA A 163 -47.48 21.55 -7.01
N ILE A 164 -47.72 20.23 -6.98
CA ILE A 164 -47.44 19.37 -5.85
C ILE A 164 -46.19 18.59 -6.18
N ALA A 165 -45.14 18.76 -5.35
CA ALA A 165 -43.81 18.18 -5.57
C ALA A 165 -43.38 17.35 -4.35
N PRO A 166 -43.90 16.09 -4.18
CA PRO A 166 -43.49 15.25 -3.09
C PRO A 166 -42.04 14.84 -3.20
N GLU A 167 -41.38 14.64 -2.06
CA GLU A 167 -39.99 14.17 -2.00
C GLU A 167 -39.93 12.78 -1.37
N PRO A 168 -40.13 11.70 -2.17
CA PRO A 168 -39.99 10.34 -1.68
C PRO A 168 -38.57 9.98 -1.37
N ASP A 169 -38.36 9.07 -0.41
CA ASP A 169 -37.06 8.44 -0.22
C ASP A 169 -36.75 7.52 -1.41
N VAL A 170 -35.54 7.64 -1.93
CA VAL A 170 -34.98 6.73 -2.94
C VAL A 170 -33.97 5.83 -2.25
N ILE A 171 -34.24 4.53 -2.24
CA ILE A 171 -33.51 3.57 -1.42
C ILE A 171 -32.88 2.50 -2.32
N ILE A 172 -31.62 2.17 -2.05
CA ILE A 172 -30.93 1.03 -2.65
C ILE A 172 -30.22 0.22 -1.57
N ASN A 173 -30.39 -1.10 -1.60
CA ASN A 173 -29.78 -2.02 -0.62
C ASN A 173 -29.97 -1.57 0.84
N GLY A 174 -31.12 -0.93 1.14
CA GLY A 174 -31.42 -0.41 2.47
C GLY A 174 -30.83 0.95 2.81
N LYS A 175 -30.06 1.57 1.89
CA LYS A 175 -29.50 2.92 2.05
C LYS A 175 -30.33 3.95 1.31
N THR A 176 -30.66 5.06 1.98
CA THR A 176 -31.35 6.19 1.37
C THR A 176 -30.33 7.06 0.61
N LEU A 177 -30.61 7.29 -0.67
CA LEU A 177 -29.83 8.17 -1.54
C LEU A 177 -30.09 9.65 -1.25
N VAL A 178 -29.13 10.50 -1.56
CA VAL A 178 -29.18 11.95 -1.29
C VAL A 178 -29.59 12.71 -2.56
N LYS A 179 -30.75 13.38 -2.49
CA LYS A 179 -31.23 14.25 -3.57
C LYS A 179 -30.22 15.39 -3.86
N GLY A 180 -29.91 15.61 -5.12
CA GLY A 180 -28.94 16.62 -5.58
C GLY A 180 -27.50 16.12 -5.64
N THR A 181 -27.20 14.99 -4.97
CA THR A 181 -25.90 14.31 -5.04
C THR A 181 -26.03 13.03 -5.85
N ASP A 182 -26.94 12.14 -5.45
CA ASP A 182 -27.08 10.81 -6.05
C ASP A 182 -28.17 10.79 -7.13
N TYR A 183 -29.23 11.61 -7.00
CA TYR A 183 -30.33 11.68 -7.95
C TYR A 183 -30.99 13.04 -8.02
N THR A 184 -31.78 13.25 -9.07
CA THR A 184 -32.66 14.43 -9.22
C THR A 184 -34.11 13.98 -9.42
N LEU A 185 -35.06 14.78 -8.95
CA LEU A 185 -36.50 14.57 -9.20
C LEU A 185 -37.00 15.51 -10.27
N SER A 186 -37.83 14.98 -11.15
CA SER A 186 -38.61 15.77 -12.09
C SER A 186 -40.11 15.42 -11.98
N TYR A 187 -40.95 16.36 -12.23
CA TYR A 187 -42.42 16.21 -12.12
C TYR A 187 -43.09 16.57 -13.43
N ALA A 188 -44.17 15.86 -13.73
CA ALA A 188 -45.03 16.17 -14.86
C ALA A 188 -46.49 16.03 -14.44
N ASN A 189 -47.38 16.90 -14.97
CA ASN A 189 -48.82 16.92 -14.70
C ASN A 189 -49.15 16.98 -13.20
N ASN A 190 -48.35 17.71 -12.42
CA ASN A 190 -48.44 17.75 -10.96
C ASN A 190 -49.28 18.92 -10.40
N VAL A 191 -50.10 19.55 -11.25
CA VAL A 191 -51.01 20.63 -10.86
C VAL A 191 -52.48 20.20 -10.85
N ASN A 192 -52.82 19.15 -11.65
CA ASN A 192 -54.20 18.68 -11.86
C ASN A 192 -54.55 17.53 -10.96
#